data_fe32d322750ac5645dc0ee810b071c72
#
_entry.id   fe32d322750ac5645dc0ee810b071c72
#
_cell.length_a   1.000
_cell.length_b   1.000
_cell.length_c   1.000
_cell.angle_alpha   90.00
_cell.angle_beta   90.00
_cell.angle_gamma   90.00
#
_symmetry.space_group_name_H-M   'P 1'
#
loop_
_entity.id
_entity.type
_entity.pdbx_description
1 polymer ?
#
loop_
_entity_poly.entity_id
_entity_poly.type
_entity_poly.pdbx_seq_one_letter_code
_entity_poly.pdbx_strand_id
1 'polypeptide(L)'
;MPAAERREMVLEAAVAEFAAHGLAGTSTEDVARQAGISQPYLFRLFPTKKALFLALVERCFRRVEDTFTAAAGDLTGDEAMDAMADSYTRLLDDRTLLLLQMQIYAACSDPEIRDATRAAYKHLWEMIERITGLPFQTVVDFFAIGMLMNVAAAMDLPSVDERWTSWCPKDADDCPKD
;
A
#
# COMPACT_ATOMS: atom_id res chain seq x y z
N MET A 1 -13.74 23.86 -9.70
CA MET A 1 -13.01 22.80 -8.98
C MET A 1 -11.58 23.24 -8.77
N PRO A 2 -11.08 23.29 -7.51
CA PRO A 2 -9.70 23.66 -7.18
C PRO A 2 -8.66 22.71 -7.81
N ALA A 3 -7.42 23.18 -7.96
CA ALA A 3 -6.34 22.35 -8.56
C ALA A 3 -6.03 21.09 -7.73
N ALA A 4 -6.13 21.18 -6.41
CA ALA A 4 -5.94 20.05 -5.51
C ALA A 4 -6.98 18.93 -5.74
N GLU A 5 -8.26 19.27 -5.85
CA GLU A 5 -9.32 18.31 -6.14
C GLU A 5 -9.14 17.63 -7.51
N ARG A 6 -8.64 18.37 -8.50
CA ARG A 6 -8.34 17.80 -9.83
C ARG A 6 -7.16 16.86 -9.80
N ARG A 7 -6.12 17.18 -9.00
CA ARG A 7 -4.98 16.26 -8.80
C ARG A 7 -5.45 14.96 -8.17
N GLU A 8 -6.29 15.05 -7.15
CA GLU A 8 -6.82 13.88 -6.45
C GLU A 8 -7.66 13.00 -7.37
N MET A 9 -8.55 13.59 -8.16
CA MET A 9 -9.35 12.87 -9.16
C MET A 9 -8.49 12.15 -10.21
N VAL A 10 -7.38 12.76 -10.63
CA VAL A 10 -6.43 12.11 -11.55
C VAL A 10 -5.71 10.98 -10.87
N LEU A 11 -5.28 11.13 -9.61
CA LEU A 11 -4.65 10.08 -8.85
C LEU A 11 -5.58 8.89 -8.65
N GLU A 12 -6.85 9.14 -8.35
CA GLU A 12 -7.85 8.08 -8.19
C GLU A 12 -8.03 7.27 -9.50
N ALA A 13 -8.18 7.95 -10.64
CA ALA A 13 -8.25 7.29 -11.95
C ALA A 13 -6.95 6.51 -12.29
N ALA A 14 -5.79 7.05 -11.89
CA ALA A 14 -4.49 6.45 -12.17
C ALA A 14 -4.23 5.16 -11.37
N VAL A 15 -4.79 5.03 -10.15
CA VAL A 15 -4.60 3.85 -9.29
C VAL A 15 -4.92 2.56 -10.04
N ALA A 16 -6.09 2.47 -10.68
CA ALA A 16 -6.52 1.28 -11.40
C ALA A 16 -5.62 0.94 -12.59
N GLU A 17 -5.23 1.95 -13.37
CA GLU A 17 -4.38 1.75 -14.55
C GLU A 17 -2.97 1.28 -14.16
N PHE A 18 -2.36 1.92 -13.15
CA PHE A 18 -1.02 1.51 -12.70
C PHE A 18 -1.04 0.18 -11.94
N ALA A 19 -2.10 -0.13 -11.21
CA ALA A 19 -2.28 -1.43 -10.58
C ALA A 19 -2.32 -2.57 -11.62
N ALA A 20 -3.01 -2.36 -12.74
CA ALA A 20 -3.16 -3.37 -13.79
C ALA A 20 -1.92 -3.49 -14.70
N HIS A 21 -1.26 -2.37 -15.05
CA HIS A 21 -0.28 -2.34 -16.13
C HIS A 21 1.13 -1.95 -15.68
N GLY A 22 1.30 -1.54 -14.43
CA GLY A 22 2.58 -1.05 -13.88
C GLY A 22 3.07 0.25 -14.53
N LEU A 23 4.26 0.68 -14.14
CA LEU A 23 4.85 1.92 -14.66
C LEU A 23 5.08 1.87 -16.17
N ALA A 24 5.58 0.78 -16.69
CA ALA A 24 5.92 0.66 -18.13
C ALA A 24 4.66 0.58 -19.00
N GLY A 25 3.71 -0.26 -18.61
CA GLY A 25 2.54 -0.58 -19.43
C GLY A 25 1.40 0.45 -19.38
N THR A 26 1.34 1.30 -18.35
CA THR A 26 0.28 2.30 -18.22
C THR A 26 0.32 3.36 -19.30
N SER A 27 -0.84 3.62 -19.93
CA SER A 27 -1.08 4.71 -20.87
C SER A 27 -1.57 5.96 -20.13
N THR A 28 -0.87 7.08 -20.29
CA THR A 28 -1.32 8.37 -19.74
C THR A 28 -2.56 8.92 -20.45
N GLU A 29 -2.84 8.47 -21.68
CA GLU A 29 -4.07 8.80 -22.40
C GLU A 29 -5.27 8.11 -21.77
N ASP A 30 -5.12 6.83 -21.39
CA ASP A 30 -6.17 6.06 -20.72
C ASP A 30 -6.46 6.64 -19.32
N VAL A 31 -5.44 7.00 -18.56
CA VAL A 31 -5.60 7.72 -17.28
C VAL A 31 -6.35 9.04 -17.48
N ALA A 32 -5.98 9.84 -18.47
CA ALA A 32 -6.65 11.12 -18.75
C ALA A 32 -8.12 10.90 -19.12
N ARG A 33 -8.40 9.90 -19.96
CA ARG A 33 -9.77 9.52 -20.35
C ARG A 33 -10.61 9.11 -19.15
N GLN A 34 -10.08 8.26 -18.25
CA GLN A 34 -10.78 7.85 -17.03
C GLN A 34 -11.02 9.01 -16.07
N ALA A 35 -10.07 9.93 -15.96
CA ALA A 35 -10.21 11.14 -15.16
C ALA A 35 -11.11 12.22 -15.82
N GLY A 36 -11.63 11.97 -17.03
CA GLY A 36 -12.48 12.94 -17.74
C GLY A 36 -11.76 14.23 -18.14
N ILE A 37 -10.45 14.18 -18.38
CA ILE A 37 -9.62 15.33 -18.77
C ILE A 37 -8.83 15.05 -20.06
N SER A 38 -8.26 16.11 -20.66
CA SER A 38 -7.33 15.92 -21.76
C SER A 38 -5.94 15.51 -21.28
N GLN A 39 -5.22 14.72 -22.07
CA GLN A 39 -3.85 14.32 -21.77
C GLN A 39 -2.89 15.54 -21.61
N PRO A 40 -2.96 16.61 -22.43
CA PRO A 40 -2.18 17.83 -22.16
C PRO A 40 -2.48 18.46 -20.80
N TYR A 41 -3.72 18.38 -20.33
CA TYR A 41 -4.07 18.88 -19.00
C TYR A 41 -3.51 17.98 -17.88
N LEU A 42 -3.50 16.66 -18.08
CA LEU A 42 -2.84 15.72 -17.18
C LEU A 42 -1.36 16.08 -17.01
N PHE A 43 -0.64 16.36 -18.11
CA PHE A 43 0.78 16.75 -18.04
C PHE A 43 1.02 18.14 -17.42
N ARG A 44 0.03 19.00 -17.36
CA ARG A 44 0.10 20.25 -16.55
C ARG A 44 0.05 19.97 -15.06
N LEU A 45 -0.66 18.92 -14.64
CA LEU A 45 -0.76 18.50 -13.24
C LEU A 45 0.42 17.62 -12.80
N PHE A 46 0.87 16.75 -13.70
CA PHE A 46 1.96 15.79 -13.49
C PHE A 46 2.86 15.81 -14.72
N PRO A 47 4.02 16.49 -14.68
CA PRO A 47 4.84 16.75 -15.87
C PRO A 47 5.28 15.52 -16.65
N THR A 48 5.38 14.36 -15.97
CA THR A 48 5.74 13.07 -16.59
C THR A 48 4.88 11.94 -16.02
N LYS A 49 4.83 10.81 -16.76
CA LYS A 49 4.22 9.57 -16.24
C LYS A 49 4.89 9.13 -14.92
N LYS A 50 6.22 9.29 -14.81
CA LYS A 50 6.96 9.00 -13.58
C LYS A 50 6.54 9.92 -12.43
N ALA A 51 6.35 11.22 -12.67
CA ALA A 51 5.87 12.15 -11.64
C ALA A 51 4.47 11.79 -11.13
N LEU A 52 3.60 11.31 -12.02
CA LEU A 52 2.29 10.76 -11.62
C LEU A 52 2.45 9.49 -10.77
N PHE A 53 3.33 8.59 -11.17
CA PHE A 53 3.59 7.35 -10.42
C PHE A 53 4.20 7.62 -9.03
N LEU A 54 5.13 8.56 -8.92
CA LEU A 54 5.70 8.99 -7.63
C LEU A 54 4.62 9.55 -6.69
N ALA A 55 3.65 10.29 -7.21
CA ALA A 55 2.51 10.75 -6.41
C ALA A 55 1.61 9.59 -5.96
N LEU A 56 1.53 8.50 -6.75
CA LEU A 56 0.84 7.28 -6.32
C LEU A 56 1.62 6.51 -5.26
N VAL A 57 2.95 6.49 -5.31
CA VAL A 57 3.79 5.93 -4.22
C VAL A 57 3.43 6.62 -2.90
N GLU A 58 3.48 7.95 -2.88
CA GLU A 58 3.13 8.74 -1.71
C GLU A 58 1.71 8.46 -1.22
N ARG A 59 0.72 8.44 -2.13
CA ARG A 59 -0.69 8.15 -1.81
C ARG A 59 -0.87 6.76 -1.22
N CYS A 60 -0.23 5.74 -1.80
CA CYS A 60 -0.32 4.35 -1.36
C CYS A 60 0.16 4.19 0.08
N PHE A 61 1.36 4.68 0.39
CA PHE A 61 1.91 4.59 1.74
C PHE A 61 1.10 5.42 2.74
N ARG A 62 0.69 6.64 2.38
CA ARG A 62 -0.19 7.46 3.23
C ARG A 62 -1.49 6.74 3.57
N ARG A 63 -2.09 6.02 2.62
CA ARG A 63 -3.30 5.23 2.89
C ARG A 63 -3.06 4.16 3.96
N VAL A 64 -1.92 3.48 3.93
CA VAL A 64 -1.53 2.51 4.96
C VAL A 64 -1.30 3.21 6.31
N GLU A 65 -0.55 4.31 6.31
CA GLU A 65 -0.27 5.12 7.52
C GLU A 65 -1.55 5.63 8.20
N ASP A 66 -2.47 6.20 7.41
CA ASP A 66 -3.77 6.67 7.90
C ASP A 66 -4.58 5.52 8.49
N THR A 67 -4.57 4.36 7.84
CA THR A 67 -5.28 3.16 8.30
C THR A 67 -4.72 2.68 9.64
N PHE A 68 -3.39 2.60 9.76
CA PHE A 68 -2.72 2.17 10.99
C PHE A 68 -2.92 3.17 12.12
N THR A 69 -2.77 4.46 11.84
CA THR A 69 -2.97 5.53 12.83
C THR A 69 -4.40 5.53 13.36
N ALA A 70 -5.39 5.38 12.47
CA ALA A 70 -6.78 5.31 12.87
C ALA A 70 -7.11 4.06 13.69
N ALA A 71 -6.49 2.92 13.36
CA ALA A 71 -6.70 1.67 14.09
C ALA A 71 -6.05 1.68 15.47
N ALA A 72 -4.83 2.22 15.56
CA ALA A 72 -4.12 2.32 16.83
C ALA A 72 -4.79 3.31 17.80
N GLY A 73 -5.28 4.45 17.30
CA GLY A 73 -5.88 5.47 18.17
C GLY A 73 -4.94 5.86 19.31
N ASP A 74 -5.37 5.64 20.56
CA ASP A 74 -4.59 5.87 21.77
C ASP A 74 -3.91 4.59 22.31
N LEU A 75 -4.03 3.46 21.60
CA LEU A 75 -3.40 2.19 21.97
C LEU A 75 -1.88 2.27 21.80
N THR A 76 -1.16 1.41 22.55
CA THR A 76 0.31 1.24 22.46
C THR A 76 0.66 -0.24 22.62
N GLY A 77 1.92 -0.61 22.45
CA GLY A 77 2.38 -1.99 22.63
C GLY A 77 1.69 -2.98 21.69
N ASP A 78 1.46 -4.18 22.21
CA ASP A 78 0.87 -5.30 21.45
C ASP A 78 -0.57 -4.98 21.02
N GLU A 79 -1.36 -4.29 21.84
CA GLU A 79 -2.74 -3.91 21.49
C GLU A 79 -2.78 -3.00 20.24
N ALA A 80 -1.84 -2.05 20.12
CA ALA A 80 -1.73 -1.21 18.93
C ALA A 80 -1.28 -2.03 17.70
N MET A 81 -0.33 -2.94 17.89
CA MET A 81 0.16 -3.83 16.83
C MET A 81 -0.96 -4.72 16.28
N ASP A 82 -1.75 -5.33 17.16
CA ASP A 82 -2.89 -6.19 16.80
C ASP A 82 -3.96 -5.39 16.05
N ALA A 83 -4.30 -4.20 16.54
CA ALA A 83 -5.26 -3.32 15.87
C ALA A 83 -4.80 -2.91 14.46
N MET A 84 -3.51 -2.61 14.28
CA MET A 84 -2.92 -2.33 12.97
C MET A 84 -2.97 -3.56 12.06
N ALA A 85 -2.62 -4.76 12.56
CA ALA A 85 -2.68 -6.00 11.80
C ALA A 85 -4.09 -6.30 11.29
N ASP A 86 -5.09 -6.19 12.17
CA ASP A 86 -6.50 -6.39 11.81
C ASP A 86 -6.97 -5.36 10.78
N SER A 87 -6.52 -4.11 10.90
CA SER A 87 -6.86 -3.06 9.94
C SER A 87 -6.22 -3.29 8.58
N TYR A 88 -5.00 -3.84 8.55
CA TYR A 88 -4.30 -4.18 7.32
C TYR A 88 -4.97 -5.33 6.59
N THR A 89 -5.42 -6.36 7.30
CA THR A 89 -6.18 -7.46 6.71
C THR A 89 -7.40 -6.95 5.94
N ARG A 90 -8.14 -6.01 6.54
CA ARG A 90 -9.29 -5.36 5.85
C ARG A 90 -8.86 -4.47 4.67
N LEU A 91 -7.67 -3.83 4.76
CA LEU A 91 -7.15 -3.00 3.67
C LEU A 91 -6.81 -3.85 2.43
N LEU A 92 -6.40 -5.10 2.62
CA LEU A 92 -6.09 -6.05 1.54
C LEU A 92 -7.32 -6.45 0.71
N ASP A 93 -8.54 -6.22 1.20
CA ASP A 93 -9.77 -6.39 0.42
C ASP A 93 -9.84 -5.39 -0.75
N ASP A 94 -9.15 -4.23 -0.64
CA ASP A 94 -8.92 -3.33 -1.76
C ASP A 94 -7.82 -3.89 -2.68
N ARG A 95 -8.22 -4.82 -3.54
CA ARG A 95 -7.33 -5.50 -4.48
C ARG A 95 -6.58 -4.51 -5.39
N THR A 96 -7.18 -3.38 -5.71
CA THR A 96 -6.54 -2.37 -6.58
C THR A 96 -5.37 -1.70 -5.86
N LEU A 97 -5.57 -1.33 -4.60
CA LEU A 97 -4.49 -0.78 -3.76
C LEU A 97 -3.37 -1.79 -3.55
N LEU A 98 -3.71 -3.04 -3.25
CA LEU A 98 -2.75 -4.15 -3.11
C LEU A 98 -1.90 -4.32 -4.37
N LEU A 99 -2.53 -4.42 -5.54
CA LEU A 99 -1.79 -4.59 -6.80
C LEU A 99 -0.93 -3.37 -7.13
N LEU A 100 -1.40 -2.15 -6.85
CA LEU A 100 -0.58 -0.94 -6.98
C LEU A 100 0.67 -1.02 -6.09
N GLN A 101 0.54 -1.46 -4.85
CA GLN A 101 1.66 -1.62 -3.93
C GLN A 101 2.70 -2.61 -4.48
N MET A 102 2.26 -3.74 -5.04
CA MET A 102 3.15 -4.71 -5.69
C MET A 102 3.86 -4.10 -6.92
N GLN A 103 3.16 -3.29 -7.73
CA GLN A 103 3.74 -2.58 -8.87
C GLN A 103 4.77 -1.52 -8.43
N ILE A 104 4.56 -0.87 -7.29
CA ILE A 104 5.54 0.08 -6.71
C ILE A 104 6.85 -0.65 -6.39
N TYR A 105 6.79 -1.80 -5.73
CA TYR A 105 7.99 -2.58 -5.43
C TYR A 105 8.69 -3.09 -6.70
N ALA A 106 7.94 -3.55 -7.70
CA ALA A 106 8.48 -3.99 -8.98
C ALA A 106 9.16 -2.85 -9.76
N ALA A 107 8.71 -1.60 -9.58
CA ALA A 107 9.28 -0.42 -10.24
C ALA A 107 10.56 0.12 -9.57
N CYS A 108 11.02 -0.46 -8.44
CA CYS A 108 12.22 -0.01 -7.71
C CYS A 108 13.55 -0.28 -8.45
N SER A 109 13.53 -0.81 -9.67
CA SER A 109 14.66 -0.77 -10.59
C SER A 109 15.00 0.67 -11.04
N ASP A 110 14.00 1.58 -11.08
CA ASP A 110 14.21 3.01 -11.28
C ASP A 110 14.73 3.65 -9.98
N PRO A 111 15.90 4.36 -10.00
CA PRO A 111 16.49 4.92 -8.80
C PRO A 111 15.62 5.92 -8.06
N GLU A 112 14.91 6.79 -8.77
CA GLU A 112 14.06 7.83 -8.18
C GLU A 112 12.84 7.22 -7.48
N ILE A 113 12.21 6.22 -8.11
CA ILE A 113 11.09 5.48 -7.50
C ILE A 113 11.56 4.69 -6.28
N ARG A 114 12.72 4.03 -6.39
CA ARG A 114 13.32 3.29 -5.27
C ARG A 114 13.58 4.20 -4.08
N ASP A 115 14.14 5.38 -4.31
CA ASP A 115 14.48 6.30 -3.23
C ASP A 115 13.21 6.87 -2.57
N ALA A 116 12.18 7.21 -3.35
CA ALA A 116 10.88 7.63 -2.83
C ALA A 116 10.21 6.50 -2.04
N THR A 117 10.23 5.27 -2.56
CA THR A 117 9.64 4.10 -1.90
C THR A 117 10.37 3.79 -0.58
N ARG A 118 11.71 3.86 -0.57
CA ARG A 118 12.50 3.68 0.65
C ARG A 118 12.17 4.72 1.72
N ALA A 119 12.04 5.99 1.31
CA ALA A 119 11.68 7.06 2.24
C ALA A 119 10.30 6.84 2.86
N ALA A 120 9.31 6.48 2.05
CA ALA A 120 7.95 6.19 2.51
C ALA A 120 7.92 4.95 3.42
N TYR A 121 8.61 3.87 3.03
CA TYR A 121 8.71 2.65 3.84
C TYR A 121 9.38 2.90 5.19
N LYS A 122 10.47 3.68 5.19
CA LYS A 122 11.16 4.09 6.42
C LYS A 122 10.23 4.89 7.34
N HIS A 123 9.46 5.83 6.76
CA HIS A 123 8.52 6.64 7.54
C HIS A 123 7.44 5.77 8.20
N LEU A 124 6.85 4.85 7.45
CA LEU A 124 5.88 3.87 7.97
C LEU A 124 6.48 3.04 9.11
N TRP A 125 7.71 2.54 8.92
CA TRP A 125 8.44 1.79 9.94
C TRP A 125 8.61 2.58 11.23
N GLU A 126 9.17 3.80 11.15
CA GLU A 126 9.41 4.68 12.28
C GLU A 126 8.10 5.10 12.98
N MET A 127 7.02 5.22 12.22
CA MET A 127 5.68 5.48 12.77
C MET A 127 5.22 4.32 13.64
N ILE A 128 5.34 3.08 13.17
CA ILE A 128 4.94 1.87 13.91
C ILE A 128 5.80 1.70 15.17
N GLU A 129 7.12 1.84 15.08
CA GLU A 129 8.02 1.82 16.24
C GLU A 129 7.61 2.85 17.30
N ARG A 130 7.29 4.06 16.88
CA ARG A 130 6.89 5.15 17.78
C ARG A 130 5.54 4.90 18.45
N ILE A 131 4.55 4.38 17.71
CA ILE A 131 3.21 4.11 18.26
C ILE A 131 3.24 2.93 19.22
N THR A 132 3.91 1.84 18.82
CA THR A 132 3.90 0.60 19.61
C THR A 132 4.92 0.60 20.74
N GLY A 133 6.09 1.21 20.54
CA GLY A 133 7.21 1.13 21.47
C GLY A 133 7.79 -0.29 21.59
N LEU A 134 7.44 -1.20 20.68
CA LEU A 134 7.85 -2.61 20.73
C LEU A 134 9.30 -2.80 20.24
N PRO A 135 9.95 -3.93 20.62
CA PRO A 135 11.29 -4.27 20.18
C PRO A 135 11.39 -4.35 18.64
N PHE A 136 12.56 -3.99 18.11
CA PHE A 136 12.86 -4.03 16.68
C PHE A 136 12.45 -5.36 16.01
N GLN A 137 12.73 -6.51 16.66
CA GLN A 137 12.39 -7.82 16.10
C GLN A 137 10.89 -8.01 15.92
N THR A 138 10.06 -7.55 16.87
CA THR A 138 8.60 -7.61 16.75
C THR A 138 8.10 -6.80 15.57
N VAL A 139 8.68 -5.61 15.32
CA VAL A 139 8.35 -4.80 14.15
C VAL A 139 8.79 -5.48 12.85
N VAL A 140 9.98 -6.13 12.84
CA VAL A 140 10.42 -6.96 11.70
C VAL A 140 9.40 -8.06 11.38
N ASP A 141 8.94 -8.77 12.39
CA ASP A 141 8.00 -9.89 12.22
C ASP A 141 6.64 -9.38 11.69
N PHE A 142 6.17 -8.24 12.18
CA PHE A 142 4.97 -7.57 11.67
C PHE A 142 5.07 -7.26 10.17
N PHE A 143 6.17 -6.65 9.74
CA PHE A 143 6.40 -6.36 8.31
C PHE A 143 6.57 -7.62 7.47
N ALA A 144 7.24 -8.65 8.01
CA ALA A 144 7.42 -9.93 7.31
C ALA A 144 6.07 -10.63 7.07
N ILE A 145 5.21 -10.69 8.08
CA ILE A 145 3.86 -11.24 7.97
C ILE A 145 3.02 -10.39 7.01
N GLY A 146 3.03 -9.06 7.14
CA GLY A 146 2.31 -8.17 6.24
C GLY A 146 2.72 -8.33 4.77
N MET A 147 4.01 -8.53 4.49
CA MET A 147 4.49 -8.80 3.13
C MET A 147 4.01 -10.16 2.62
N LEU A 148 4.03 -11.18 3.46
CA LEU A 148 3.51 -12.49 3.09
C LEU A 148 2.01 -12.43 2.79
N MET A 149 1.24 -11.68 3.59
CA MET A 149 -0.18 -11.44 3.34
C MET A 149 -0.40 -10.74 1.98
N ASN A 150 0.42 -9.75 1.63
CA ASN A 150 0.36 -9.10 0.31
C ASN A 150 0.54 -10.11 -0.82
N VAL A 151 1.53 -10.98 -0.72
CA VAL A 151 1.82 -11.99 -1.75
C VAL A 151 0.68 -13.01 -1.83
N ALA A 152 0.20 -13.50 -0.69
CA ALA A 152 -0.93 -14.44 -0.61
C ALA A 152 -2.22 -13.84 -1.21
N ALA A 153 -2.54 -12.60 -0.85
CA ALA A 153 -3.71 -11.90 -1.37
C ALA A 153 -3.58 -11.57 -2.87
N ALA A 154 -2.38 -11.19 -3.34
CA ALA A 154 -2.14 -10.94 -4.76
C ALA A 154 -2.37 -12.18 -5.63
N MET A 155 -2.01 -13.36 -5.10
CA MET A 155 -2.23 -14.67 -5.75
C MET A 155 -3.61 -15.27 -5.48
N ASP A 156 -4.44 -14.63 -4.67
CA ASP A 156 -5.75 -15.14 -4.24
C ASP A 156 -5.66 -16.53 -3.59
N LEU A 157 -4.61 -16.79 -2.80
CA LEU A 157 -4.42 -18.07 -2.12
C LEU A 157 -5.58 -18.46 -1.20
N PRO A 158 -6.24 -17.54 -0.48
CA PRO A 158 -7.41 -17.87 0.34
C PRO A 158 -8.55 -18.56 -0.43
N SER A 159 -8.70 -18.28 -1.73
CA SER A 159 -9.72 -18.95 -2.57
C SER A 159 -9.40 -20.41 -2.89
N VAL A 160 -8.12 -20.80 -2.72
CA VAL A 160 -7.63 -22.17 -3.01
C VAL A 160 -7.57 -23.01 -1.75
N ASP A 161 -7.21 -22.41 -0.61
CA ASP A 161 -7.02 -23.12 0.65
C ASP A 161 -7.28 -22.16 1.83
N GLU A 162 -8.27 -22.50 2.64
CA GLU A 162 -8.70 -21.69 3.79
C GLU A 162 -7.61 -21.50 4.86
N ARG A 163 -6.57 -22.34 4.90
CA ARG A 163 -5.41 -22.14 5.78
C ARG A 163 -4.72 -20.81 5.56
N TRP A 164 -4.83 -20.23 4.36
CA TRP A 164 -4.28 -18.93 4.04
C TRP A 164 -5.12 -17.76 4.56
N THR A 165 -6.29 -18.02 5.17
CA THR A 165 -7.08 -16.99 5.87
C THR A 165 -6.70 -16.88 7.34
N SER A 166 -6.04 -17.89 7.90
CA SER A 166 -5.76 -18.02 9.33
C SER A 166 -4.44 -17.38 9.78
N TRP A 167 -3.94 -16.39 9.03
CA TRP A 167 -2.69 -15.68 9.35
C TRP A 167 -2.88 -14.63 10.44
N CYS A 168 -3.59 -14.98 11.49
CA CYS A 168 -3.58 -14.18 12.69
C CYS A 168 -2.40 -14.65 13.56
N PRO A 169 -1.50 -13.80 14.00
CA PRO A 169 -0.56 -14.15 15.08
C PRO A 169 -1.33 -14.21 16.40
N LYS A 170 -2.33 -15.10 16.48
CA LYS A 170 -2.92 -15.52 17.73
C LYS A 170 -2.01 -16.58 18.28
N ASP A 171 -1.34 -16.21 19.36
CA ASP A 171 -0.57 -17.04 20.29
C ASP A 171 -0.04 -18.36 19.71
N ALA A 172 1.29 -18.54 19.72
CA ALA A 172 1.99 -19.69 19.18
C ALA A 172 1.48 -21.07 19.68
N ASP A 173 0.49 -21.08 20.58
CA ASP A 173 -0.20 -22.26 21.11
C ASP A 173 -1.43 -22.70 20.30
N ASP A 174 -1.97 -21.86 19.39
CA ASP A 174 -3.15 -22.16 18.58
C ASP A 174 -2.82 -22.62 17.15
N CYS A 175 -1.53 -22.83 16.84
CA CYS A 175 -1.14 -23.45 15.58
C CYS A 175 -1.58 -24.92 15.58
N PRO A 176 -2.35 -25.43 14.58
CA PRO A 176 -2.69 -26.84 14.51
C PRO A 176 -1.39 -27.66 14.55
N LYS A 177 -1.18 -28.37 15.62
CA LYS A 177 -0.15 -29.39 15.67
C LYS A 177 -0.68 -30.56 14.85
N ASP A 178 0.01 -30.87 13.74
CA ASP A 178 -0.22 -32.03 12.89
C ASP A 178 -0.61 -33.30 13.64
#